data_a957fad9cebf73ea44d7fc984e6bdc82
#
_entry.id   a957fad9cebf73ea44d7fc984e6bdc82
#
_cell.length_a   1.000
_cell.length_b   1.000
_cell.length_c   1.000
_cell.angle_alpha   90.00
_cell.angle_beta   90.00
_cell.angle_gamma   90.00
#
_symmetry.space_group_name_H-M   'P 1'
#
loop_
_entity.id
_entity.type
_entity.pdbx_description
1 polymer ?
#
loop_
_entity_poly.entity_id
_entity_poly.type
_entity_poly.pdbx_seq_one_letter_code
_entity_poly.pdbx_strand_id
1 'polypeptide(L)'
;VTFPLNENLDELLQNYQRKRDEMTELQERLRSSSSTVTSDSGLVTVTVGGRGEITELKFNSQAYRKMPAAQLSQVILETIAKAKKAASTQVRSAIAPLLPKGMDFDALMDGKFDINKVLPNKLLDFDEISKMFPSRLARRTADVDADEG
;
A
#
# COMPACT_ATOMS: atom_id res chain seq x y z
N VAL A 1 -15.81 5.55 41.25
CA VAL A 1 -15.15 6.64 40.54
C VAL A 1 -15.04 6.26 39.06
N THR A 2 -15.90 6.86 38.27
CA THR A 2 -15.87 6.66 36.86
C THR A 2 -14.76 7.55 36.27
N PHE A 3 -13.70 6.92 35.81
CA PHE A 3 -12.68 7.64 35.08
C PHE A 3 -13.19 7.91 33.67
N PRO A 4 -13.24 9.17 33.19
CA PRO A 4 -13.61 9.46 31.82
C PRO A 4 -12.63 8.87 30.81
N LEU A 5 -11.46 8.43 31.25
CA LEU A 5 -10.47 7.74 30.48
C LEU A 5 -10.96 6.38 29.92
N ASN A 6 -11.85 5.69 30.65
CA ASN A 6 -12.36 4.39 30.22
C ASN A 6 -13.30 4.51 29.02
N GLU A 7 -14.14 5.54 28.97
CA GLU A 7 -15.03 5.79 27.84
C GLU A 7 -14.23 6.16 26.59
N ASN A 8 -13.20 7.01 26.73
CA ASN A 8 -12.32 7.38 25.63
C ASN A 8 -11.48 6.19 25.12
N LEU A 9 -11.09 5.29 26.04
CA LEU A 9 -10.36 4.08 25.69
C LEU A 9 -11.25 3.12 24.90
N ASP A 10 -12.50 2.95 25.30
CA ASP A 10 -13.45 2.09 24.57
C ASP A 10 -13.73 2.63 23.17
N GLU A 11 -13.93 3.94 23.03
CA GLU A 11 -14.08 4.58 21.72
C GLU A 11 -12.83 4.39 20.84
N LEU A 12 -11.66 4.56 21.44
CA LEU A 12 -10.39 4.41 20.73
C LEU A 12 -10.20 2.97 20.25
N LEU A 13 -10.52 1.99 21.10
CA LEU A 13 -10.46 0.59 20.76
C LEU A 13 -11.46 0.23 19.65
N GLN A 14 -12.68 0.74 19.73
CA GLN A 14 -13.69 0.53 18.70
C GLN A 14 -13.27 1.14 17.37
N ASN A 15 -12.73 2.35 17.39
CA ASN A 15 -12.21 3.01 16.18
C ASN A 15 -11.03 2.25 15.61
N TYR A 16 -10.15 1.74 16.44
CA TYR A 16 -9.02 0.92 16.02
C TYR A 16 -9.48 -0.38 15.35
N GLN A 17 -10.43 -1.09 15.97
CA GLN A 17 -10.98 -2.31 15.44
C GLN A 17 -11.68 -2.07 14.09
N ARG A 18 -12.44 -0.97 13.99
CA ARG A 18 -13.12 -0.60 12.76
C ARG A 18 -12.12 -0.34 11.63
N LYS A 19 -11.07 0.42 11.91
CA LYS A 19 -10.02 0.69 10.93
C LYS A 19 -9.26 -0.56 10.54
N ARG A 20 -9.03 -1.45 11.49
CA ARG A 20 -8.39 -2.75 11.23
C ARG A 20 -9.25 -3.61 10.31
N ASP A 21 -10.56 -3.65 10.56
CA ASP A 21 -11.51 -4.39 9.73
C ASP A 21 -11.59 -3.80 8.32
N GLU A 22 -11.62 -2.48 8.21
CA GLU A 22 -11.60 -1.78 6.92
C GLU A 22 -10.32 -2.09 6.14
N MET A 23 -9.18 -2.11 6.80
CA MET A 23 -7.91 -2.46 6.18
C MET A 23 -7.88 -3.91 5.72
N THR A 24 -8.43 -4.81 6.52
CA THR A 24 -8.54 -6.23 6.16
C THR A 24 -9.43 -6.42 4.95
N GLU A 25 -10.58 -5.76 4.91
CA GLU A 25 -11.47 -5.77 3.74
C GLU A 25 -10.78 -5.22 2.51
N LEU A 26 -10.04 -4.11 2.66
CA LEU A 26 -9.31 -3.50 1.55
C LEU A 26 -8.26 -4.46 1.01
N GLN A 27 -7.50 -5.11 1.89
CA GLN A 27 -6.50 -6.10 1.48
C GLN A 27 -7.13 -7.27 0.74
N GLU A 28 -8.30 -7.74 1.21
CA GLU A 28 -9.03 -8.81 0.52
C GLU A 28 -9.51 -8.38 -0.86
N ARG A 29 -10.05 -7.18 -0.97
CA ARG A 29 -10.48 -6.62 -2.26
C ARG A 29 -9.32 -6.48 -3.23
N LEU A 30 -8.18 -5.99 -2.75
CA LEU A 30 -6.99 -5.85 -3.57
C LEU A 30 -6.41 -7.20 -3.99
N ARG A 31 -6.45 -8.18 -3.08
CA ARG A 31 -5.98 -9.53 -3.36
C ARG A 31 -6.83 -10.22 -4.43
N SER A 32 -8.15 -10.03 -4.35
CA SER A 32 -9.09 -10.63 -5.29
C SER A 32 -9.28 -9.83 -6.56
N SER A 33 -8.79 -8.58 -6.61
CA SER A 33 -8.91 -7.75 -7.80
C SER A 33 -7.96 -8.25 -8.89
N SER A 34 -8.44 -8.17 -10.12
CA SER A 34 -7.64 -8.50 -11.29
C SER A 34 -8.06 -7.61 -12.45
N SER A 35 -7.12 -7.30 -13.32
CA SER A 35 -7.37 -6.50 -14.51
C SER A 35 -6.95 -7.30 -15.72
N THR A 36 -7.87 -7.47 -16.64
CA THR A 36 -7.65 -8.23 -17.88
C THR A 36 -7.70 -7.27 -19.06
N VAL A 37 -6.67 -7.29 -19.87
CA VAL A 37 -6.56 -6.45 -21.07
C VAL A 37 -6.21 -7.31 -22.26
N THR A 38 -6.91 -7.10 -23.35
CA THR A 38 -6.63 -7.74 -24.64
C THR A 38 -5.92 -6.74 -25.53
N SER A 39 -4.92 -7.21 -26.30
CA SER A 39 -4.20 -6.37 -27.26
C SER A 39 -5.14 -5.81 -28.32
N ASP A 40 -4.75 -4.71 -28.94
CA ASP A 40 -5.55 -4.05 -29.99
C ASP A 40 -5.81 -4.99 -31.18
N SER A 41 -4.87 -5.88 -31.46
CA SER A 41 -5.01 -6.89 -32.51
C SER A 41 -5.88 -8.08 -32.08
N GLY A 42 -6.26 -8.18 -30.79
CA GLY A 42 -6.98 -9.31 -30.26
C GLY A 42 -6.15 -10.58 -30.07
N LEU A 43 -4.85 -10.48 -30.26
CA LEU A 43 -3.93 -11.63 -30.28
C LEU A 43 -3.62 -12.19 -28.90
N VAL A 44 -3.42 -11.30 -27.93
CA VAL A 44 -2.93 -11.63 -26.59
C VAL A 44 -3.86 -11.03 -25.55
N THR A 45 -4.15 -11.81 -24.52
CA THR A 45 -4.87 -11.34 -23.32
C THR A 45 -3.97 -11.52 -22.12
N VAL A 46 -3.81 -10.45 -21.34
CA VAL A 46 -2.98 -10.43 -20.13
C VAL A 46 -3.87 -10.12 -18.93
N THR A 47 -3.73 -10.89 -17.87
CA THR A 47 -4.39 -10.64 -16.59
C THR A 47 -3.34 -10.32 -15.54
N VAL A 48 -3.56 -9.20 -14.84
CA VAL A 48 -2.68 -8.73 -13.78
C VAL A 48 -3.49 -8.72 -12.48
N GLY A 49 -2.91 -9.30 -11.44
CA GLY A 49 -3.52 -9.32 -10.11
C GLY A 49 -3.36 -8.01 -9.36
N GLY A 50 -4.00 -7.93 -8.19
CA GLY A 50 -4.02 -6.71 -7.36
C GLY A 50 -2.67 -6.26 -6.86
N ARG A 51 -1.67 -7.13 -6.86
CA ARG A 51 -0.29 -6.80 -6.47
C ARG A 51 0.59 -6.39 -7.64
N GLY A 52 0.02 -6.31 -8.84
CA GLY A 52 0.78 -6.02 -10.05
C GLY A 52 1.45 -7.22 -10.68
N GLU A 53 1.22 -8.43 -10.15
CA GLU A 53 1.74 -9.67 -10.71
C GLU A 53 0.95 -10.10 -11.95
N ILE A 54 1.64 -10.64 -12.94
CA ILE A 54 0.98 -11.23 -14.11
C ILE A 54 0.53 -12.64 -13.71
N THR A 55 -0.78 -12.86 -13.72
CA THR A 55 -1.37 -14.14 -13.34
C THR A 55 -1.67 -15.01 -14.53
N GLU A 56 -1.93 -14.42 -15.70
CA GLU A 56 -2.25 -15.15 -16.89
C GLU A 56 -1.80 -14.39 -18.14
N LEU A 57 -1.25 -15.12 -19.09
CA LEU A 57 -0.98 -14.62 -20.42
C LEU A 57 -1.51 -15.65 -21.39
N LYS A 58 -2.46 -15.24 -22.25
CA LYS A 58 -3.16 -16.14 -23.14
C LYS A 58 -3.07 -15.64 -24.57
N PHE A 59 -2.77 -16.55 -25.49
CA PHE A 59 -2.84 -16.28 -26.91
C PHE A 59 -4.24 -16.66 -27.41
N ASN A 60 -4.96 -15.72 -27.99
CA ASN A 60 -6.34 -15.91 -28.42
C ASN A 60 -6.46 -16.55 -29.82
N SER A 61 -5.38 -16.53 -30.58
CA SER A 61 -5.33 -17.14 -31.90
C SER A 61 -3.93 -17.68 -32.16
N GLN A 62 -3.78 -18.48 -33.22
CA GLN A 62 -2.49 -18.99 -33.64
C GLN A 62 -1.74 -18.04 -34.59
N ALA A 63 -2.27 -16.82 -34.79
CA ALA A 63 -1.65 -15.81 -35.66
C ALA A 63 -0.23 -15.40 -35.19
N TYR A 64 0.08 -15.60 -33.89
CA TYR A 64 1.42 -15.32 -33.37
C TYR A 64 2.51 -16.13 -34.04
N ARG A 65 2.18 -17.31 -34.58
CA ARG A 65 3.15 -18.16 -35.27
C ARG A 65 3.68 -17.56 -36.57
N LYS A 66 2.90 -16.68 -37.18
CA LYS A 66 3.28 -15.99 -38.41
C LYS A 66 3.94 -14.64 -38.17
N MET A 67 4.03 -14.21 -36.91
CA MET A 67 4.59 -12.92 -36.56
C MET A 67 6.09 -13.00 -36.31
N PRO A 68 6.87 -11.98 -36.72
CA PRO A 68 8.25 -11.88 -36.29
C PRO A 68 8.34 -11.80 -34.76
N ALA A 69 9.38 -12.40 -34.20
CA ALA A 69 9.56 -12.46 -32.77
C ALA A 69 9.61 -11.07 -32.12
N ALA A 70 10.23 -10.10 -32.81
CA ALA A 70 10.32 -8.73 -32.32
C ALA A 70 8.94 -8.06 -32.23
N GLN A 71 8.09 -8.29 -33.23
CA GLN A 71 6.73 -7.74 -33.22
C GLN A 71 5.87 -8.38 -32.16
N LEU A 72 5.97 -9.69 -31.99
CA LEU A 72 5.26 -10.42 -30.93
C LEU A 72 5.67 -9.93 -29.54
N SER A 73 6.96 -9.76 -29.31
CA SER A 73 7.49 -9.22 -28.05
C SER A 73 6.92 -7.84 -27.74
N GLN A 74 6.84 -6.98 -28.74
CA GLN A 74 6.31 -5.63 -28.58
C GLN A 74 4.82 -5.65 -28.20
N VAL A 75 4.03 -6.49 -28.88
CA VAL A 75 2.59 -6.65 -28.57
C VAL A 75 2.39 -7.12 -27.14
N ILE A 76 3.18 -8.11 -26.71
CA ILE A 76 3.11 -8.63 -25.35
C ILE A 76 3.47 -7.54 -24.35
N LEU A 77 4.56 -6.82 -24.54
CA LEU A 77 5.00 -5.76 -23.63
C LEU A 77 3.98 -4.63 -23.54
N GLU A 78 3.41 -4.20 -24.67
CA GLU A 78 2.38 -3.16 -24.67
C GLU A 78 1.12 -3.62 -23.93
N THR A 79 0.70 -4.86 -24.13
CA THR A 79 -0.47 -5.42 -23.46
C THR A 79 -0.23 -5.54 -21.95
N ILE A 80 0.95 -5.98 -21.53
CA ILE A 80 1.35 -6.03 -20.13
C ILE A 80 1.32 -4.64 -19.51
N ALA A 81 1.86 -3.64 -20.20
CA ALA A 81 1.88 -2.27 -19.72
C ALA A 81 0.46 -1.72 -19.52
N LYS A 82 -0.44 -1.98 -20.46
CA LYS A 82 -1.85 -1.59 -20.35
C LYS A 82 -2.56 -2.30 -19.20
N ALA A 83 -2.29 -3.59 -19.00
CA ALA A 83 -2.88 -4.37 -17.94
C ALA A 83 -2.40 -3.89 -16.55
N LYS A 84 -1.12 -3.60 -16.43
CA LYS A 84 -0.54 -3.04 -15.20
C LYS A 84 -1.10 -1.67 -14.88
N LYS A 85 -1.29 -0.83 -15.91
CA LYS A 85 -1.90 0.48 -15.75
C LYS A 85 -3.34 0.37 -15.29
N ALA A 86 -4.12 -0.55 -15.85
CA ALA A 86 -5.49 -0.80 -15.44
C ALA A 86 -5.56 -1.29 -13.99
N ALA A 87 -4.67 -2.22 -13.60
CA ALA A 87 -4.57 -2.70 -12.23
C ALA A 87 -4.21 -1.57 -11.26
N SER A 88 -3.25 -0.73 -11.62
CA SER A 88 -2.85 0.44 -10.84
C SER A 88 -4.00 1.42 -10.66
N THR A 89 -4.80 1.65 -11.70
CA THR A 89 -5.98 2.51 -11.63
C THR A 89 -7.03 1.96 -10.66
N GLN A 90 -7.24 0.65 -10.65
CA GLN A 90 -8.16 0.00 -9.71
C GLN A 90 -7.67 0.15 -8.26
N VAL A 91 -6.39 -0.04 -8.02
CA VAL A 91 -5.79 0.14 -6.69
C VAL A 91 -5.92 1.59 -6.26
N ARG A 92 -5.64 2.52 -7.16
CA ARG A 92 -5.79 3.96 -6.90
C ARG A 92 -7.22 4.31 -6.50
N SER A 93 -8.21 3.81 -7.23
CA SER A 93 -9.62 4.06 -6.95
C SER A 93 -10.05 3.47 -5.61
N ALA A 94 -9.49 2.32 -5.22
CA ALA A 94 -9.80 1.69 -3.95
C ALA A 94 -9.17 2.42 -2.76
N ILE A 95 -7.97 2.97 -2.93
CA ILE A 95 -7.21 3.61 -1.85
C ILE A 95 -7.54 5.10 -1.73
N ALA A 96 -7.90 5.77 -2.83
CA ALA A 96 -8.12 7.22 -2.84
C ALA A 96 -9.07 7.71 -1.74
N PRO A 97 -10.22 7.04 -1.45
CA PRO A 97 -11.11 7.48 -0.37
C PRO A 97 -10.50 7.38 1.03
N LEU A 98 -9.45 6.55 1.20
CA LEU A 98 -8.80 6.32 2.48
C LEU A 98 -7.64 7.28 2.73
N LEU A 99 -7.20 8.00 1.69
CA LEU A 99 -6.09 8.94 1.83
C LEU A 99 -6.56 10.22 2.53
N PRO A 100 -5.75 10.78 3.44
CA PRO A 100 -6.04 12.08 4.03
C PRO A 100 -6.09 13.18 2.97
N LYS A 101 -6.79 14.26 3.29
CA LYS A 101 -6.87 15.44 2.41
C LYS A 101 -5.46 15.97 2.12
N GLY A 102 -5.18 16.23 0.85
CA GLY A 102 -3.89 16.74 0.42
C GLY A 102 -2.86 15.68 0.08
N MET A 103 -3.22 14.41 0.24
CA MET A 103 -2.37 13.29 -0.13
C MET A 103 -2.76 12.76 -1.50
N ASP A 104 -1.76 12.65 -2.37
CA ASP A 104 -1.95 12.11 -3.71
C ASP A 104 -1.33 10.71 -3.78
N PHE A 105 -2.07 9.77 -4.40
CA PHE A 105 -1.61 8.40 -4.59
C PHE A 105 -0.31 8.37 -5.42
N ASP A 106 -0.21 9.22 -6.43
CA ASP A 106 0.98 9.28 -7.28
C ASP A 106 2.22 9.70 -6.48
N ALA A 107 2.07 10.66 -5.57
CA ALA A 107 3.15 11.09 -4.69
C ALA A 107 3.58 9.96 -3.74
N LEU A 108 2.63 9.16 -3.28
CA LEU A 108 2.90 8.00 -2.43
C LEU A 108 3.71 6.94 -3.18
N MET A 109 3.33 6.64 -4.42
CA MET A 109 3.99 5.62 -5.23
C MET A 109 5.35 6.06 -5.74
N ASP A 110 5.53 7.35 -6.00
CA ASP A 110 6.81 7.92 -6.46
C ASP A 110 7.84 8.10 -5.33
N GLY A 111 7.46 7.79 -4.10
CA GLY A 111 8.35 7.96 -2.95
C GLY A 111 8.58 9.43 -2.55
N LYS A 112 7.85 10.35 -3.13
CA LYS A 112 7.86 11.77 -2.75
C LYS A 112 7.00 12.06 -1.53
N PHE A 113 6.56 11.00 -0.88
CA PHE A 113 5.73 11.07 0.30
C PHE A 113 6.54 11.55 1.49
N ASP A 114 6.17 12.70 2.02
CA ASP A 114 6.76 13.21 3.25
C ASP A 114 5.81 12.90 4.41
N ILE A 115 6.20 11.92 5.22
CA ILE A 115 5.46 11.52 6.42
C ILE A 115 5.25 12.72 7.35
N ASN A 116 6.19 13.65 7.37
CA ASN A 116 6.11 14.84 8.23
C ASN A 116 4.97 15.79 7.84
N LYS A 117 4.52 15.75 6.58
CA LYS A 117 3.39 16.58 6.13
C LYS A 117 2.03 16.00 6.50
N VAL A 118 1.95 14.69 6.68
CA VAL A 118 0.68 13.98 6.90
C VAL A 118 0.40 13.76 8.37
N LEU A 119 1.43 13.47 9.14
CA LEU A 119 1.29 13.27 10.58
C LEU A 119 1.41 14.63 11.27
N PRO A 120 0.47 14.94 12.18
CA PRO A 120 0.62 16.13 13.01
C PRO A 120 1.98 16.10 13.69
N ASN A 121 2.74 17.17 13.58
CA ASN A 121 4.08 17.27 14.16
C ASN A 121 4.10 16.93 15.66
N LYS A 122 2.94 17.02 16.32
CA LYS A 122 2.82 16.73 17.74
C LYS A 122 2.78 15.24 18.09
N LEU A 123 2.47 14.36 17.12
CA LEU A 123 2.35 12.92 17.40
C LEU A 123 3.67 12.16 17.20
N LEU A 124 4.60 12.71 16.44
CA LEU A 124 5.88 12.10 16.15
C LEU A 124 7.08 12.95 16.56
N ASP A 125 6.87 13.87 17.48
CA ASP A 125 8.00 14.57 18.06
C ASP A 125 8.68 13.62 19.04
N PHE A 126 9.74 12.96 18.56
CA PHE A 126 10.53 12.04 19.38
C PHE A 126 11.14 12.75 20.60
N ASP A 127 11.33 14.06 20.51
CA ASP A 127 11.79 14.86 21.63
C ASP A 127 10.73 14.95 22.73
N GLU A 128 9.47 15.08 22.35
CA GLU A 128 8.37 15.06 23.32
C GLU A 128 8.16 13.68 23.93
N ILE A 129 8.27 12.64 23.09
CA ILE A 129 8.16 11.25 23.56
C ILE A 129 9.30 10.92 24.51
N SER A 130 10.52 11.35 24.20
CA SER A 130 11.67 11.15 25.08
C SER A 130 11.58 11.94 26.38
N LYS A 131 10.91 13.08 26.37
CA LYS A 131 10.59 13.85 27.59
C LYS A 131 9.55 13.18 28.47
N MET A 132 8.65 12.40 27.88
CA MET A 132 7.65 11.64 28.64
C MET A 132 8.26 10.48 29.42
N PHE A 133 9.38 9.93 28.96
CA PHE A 133 10.03 8.78 29.59
C PHE A 133 11.53 8.99 29.85
N PRO A 134 11.95 10.16 30.41
CA PRO A 134 13.39 10.42 30.57
C PRO A 134 14.06 9.52 31.59
N SER A 135 13.32 9.05 32.61
CA SER A 135 13.86 8.26 33.69
C SER A 135 14.14 6.81 33.32
N ARG A 136 13.39 6.24 32.37
CA ARG A 136 13.60 4.85 31.96
C ARG A 136 14.80 4.68 31.05
N LEU A 137 15.04 5.63 30.16
CA LEU A 137 16.20 5.61 29.27
C LEU A 137 17.48 5.90 30.02
N ALA A 138 17.46 6.83 30.99
CA ALA A 138 18.60 7.15 31.82
C ALA A 138 18.99 5.98 32.74
N ARG A 139 18.01 5.26 33.28
CA ARG A 139 18.27 4.08 34.11
C ARG A 139 18.85 2.92 33.32
N ARG A 140 18.40 2.75 32.08
CA ARG A 140 18.88 1.67 31.19
C ARG A 140 20.34 1.86 30.79
N THR A 141 20.74 3.09 30.51
CA THR A 141 22.14 3.41 30.20
C THR A 141 23.03 3.33 31.43
N ALA A 142 22.53 3.72 32.61
CA ALA A 142 23.27 3.62 33.87
C ALA A 142 23.47 2.17 34.30
N ASP A 143 22.50 1.29 34.09
CA ASP A 143 22.61 -0.13 34.42
C ASP A 143 23.60 -0.85 33.50
N VAL A 144 23.68 -0.45 32.23
CA VAL A 144 24.67 -1.00 31.28
C VAL A 144 26.09 -0.55 31.63
N ASP A 145 26.27 0.70 32.03
CA ASP A 145 27.56 1.23 32.45
C ASP A 145 28.02 0.65 33.78
N ALA A 146 27.10 0.25 34.64
CA ALA A 146 27.41 -0.37 35.95
C ALA A 146 27.90 -1.82 35.82
N ASP A 147 27.47 -2.54 34.76
CA ASP A 147 27.88 -3.92 34.53
C ASP A 147 29.27 -4.03 33.91
N GLU A 148 29.78 -2.98 33.30
CA GLU A 148 31.14 -2.95 32.72
C GLU A 148 32.19 -2.42 33.67
N GLY A 149 31.80 -1.95 34.82
CA GLY A 149 32.70 -1.51 35.87
C GLY A 149 33.03 -2.62 36.83
#